data_7027498a0758968a95c4f94fba80c1fc
#
_entry.id   7027498a0758968a95c4f94fba80c1fc
#
_cell.length_a   1.000
_cell.length_b   1.000
_cell.length_c   1.000
_cell.angle_alpha   90.00
_cell.angle_beta   90.00
_cell.angle_gamma   90.00
#
_symmetry.space_group_name_H-M   'P 1'
#
loop_
_entity.id
_entity.type
_entity.pdbx_description
1 polymer ?
#
loop_
_entity_poly.entity_id
_entity_poly.type
_entity_poly.pdbx_seq_one_letter_code
_entity_poly.pdbx_strand_id
1 'polypeptide(L)'
;MSSPSLSSTLAAPLAWAQRQQAFALPSGVIHLDAASRGPLLRAMQTVAHQAVDAMATPWRLPFDTWLQQIEQVRGLAAALLDGDADAVAMVPSAAHGLATAARNLPVQAGDAVLVLEGQFPSNLLIWQRRCAEAGAHLVAVPATAGGSLTDAVLQAIADTPALRIASLPHAYWLDGRMLDLDRISAAMQARGAALVLDLSQSLGVLPPDLPRWQPDFVVSVGHKWLLGPMGLAWLWVAPQWRTDGLPIEEHWIGRDAGSSWEFPVASAPRYRSGARRFDAGGVADPLRVAMATVALQQLTAWQPARIAAALGELTAHWDAALQARGVGSWCTPGHAPHLTALQPPAAALDAVATALGASGVICTRRHGRLRIAPHLSVTDHALSQVIAALPDG
;
A
#
# COMPACT_ATOMS: atom_id res chain seq x y z
N MET A 1 15.38 -8.67 38.22
CA MET A 1 15.20 -7.32 37.65
C MET A 1 14.32 -7.47 36.40
N SER A 2 13.08 -7.01 36.49
CA SER A 2 12.10 -7.08 35.39
C SER A 2 12.54 -6.10 34.31
N SER A 3 13.04 -6.61 33.17
CA SER A 3 13.25 -5.76 31.99
C SER A 3 11.89 -5.28 31.48
N PRO A 4 11.75 -4.00 31.11
CA PRO A 4 10.52 -3.51 30.53
C PRO A 4 10.20 -4.29 29.24
N SER A 5 8.96 -4.76 29.11
CA SER A 5 8.47 -5.33 27.85
C SER A 5 8.55 -4.27 26.75
N LEU A 6 8.88 -4.63 25.52
CA LEU A 6 8.91 -3.69 24.37
C LEU A 6 7.60 -2.88 24.24
N SER A 7 6.47 -3.41 24.71
CA SER A 7 5.19 -2.71 24.71
C SER A 7 5.10 -1.55 25.70
N SER A 8 5.91 -1.54 26.77
CA SER A 8 5.88 -0.49 27.80
C SER A 8 6.74 0.72 27.47
N THR A 9 7.49 0.69 26.36
CA THR A 9 8.44 1.73 25.95
C THR A 9 8.06 2.44 24.63
N LEU A 10 6.96 2.06 24.00
CA LEU A 10 6.51 2.74 22.78
C LEU A 10 6.11 4.18 23.12
N ALA A 11 6.77 5.15 22.51
CA ALA A 11 6.42 6.57 22.66
C ALA A 11 5.00 6.81 22.17
N ALA A 12 4.25 7.65 22.89
CA ALA A 12 2.92 8.07 22.46
C ALA A 12 2.99 8.73 21.07
N PRO A 13 1.96 8.53 20.22
CA PRO A 13 1.89 9.20 18.93
C PRO A 13 1.99 10.72 19.08
N LEU A 14 2.72 11.37 18.15
CA LEU A 14 2.83 12.83 18.12
C LEU A 14 1.51 13.47 17.70
N ALA A 15 1.18 14.58 18.36
CA ALA A 15 0.02 15.38 17.99
C ALA A 15 0.14 15.95 16.57
N TRP A 16 -0.99 16.24 15.95
CA TRP A 16 -1.04 16.78 14.58
C TRP A 16 -0.18 18.04 14.37
N ALA A 17 -0.15 18.94 15.35
CA ALA A 17 0.66 20.16 15.29
C ALA A 17 2.17 19.89 15.17
N GLN A 18 2.62 18.73 15.61
CA GLN A 18 4.02 18.31 15.60
C GLN A 18 4.35 17.36 14.42
N ARG A 19 3.41 17.13 13.50
CA ARG A 19 3.53 16.10 12.44
C ARG A 19 4.80 16.21 11.60
N GLN A 20 5.27 17.43 11.31
CA GLN A 20 6.48 17.62 10.51
C GLN A 20 7.76 17.21 11.25
N GLN A 21 7.76 17.30 12.59
CA GLN A 21 8.89 16.89 13.43
C GLN A 21 8.98 15.37 13.60
N ALA A 22 7.94 14.64 13.21
CA ALA A 22 7.87 13.21 13.35
C ALA A 22 8.89 12.45 12.47
N PHE A 23 9.39 13.07 11.41
CA PHE A 23 10.17 12.39 10.38
C PHE A 23 11.68 12.54 10.59
N ALA A 24 12.42 11.45 10.37
CA ALA A 24 13.88 11.39 10.48
C ALA A 24 14.57 11.70 9.14
N LEU A 25 14.20 12.83 8.54
CA LEU A 25 14.83 13.30 7.30
C LEU A 25 16.05 14.16 7.60
N PRO A 26 17.14 14.09 6.81
CA PRO A 26 18.27 15.00 6.89
C PRO A 26 17.85 16.44 6.60
N SER A 27 18.57 17.40 7.15
CA SER A 27 18.38 18.82 6.86
C SER A 27 18.61 19.09 5.36
N GLY A 28 17.79 19.96 4.78
CA GLY A 28 17.88 20.33 3.36
C GLY A 28 17.31 19.31 2.36
N VAL A 29 16.80 18.16 2.81
CA VAL A 29 16.15 17.17 1.95
C VAL A 29 14.65 17.44 1.88
N ILE A 30 14.13 17.57 0.65
CA ILE A 30 12.71 17.66 0.34
C ILE A 30 12.29 16.32 -0.29
N HIS A 31 11.65 15.45 0.52
CA HIS A 31 11.30 14.09 0.09
C HIS A 31 9.93 14.07 -0.60
N LEU A 32 9.91 13.94 -1.92
CA LEU A 32 8.73 13.83 -2.78
C LEU A 32 8.58 12.42 -3.40
N ASP A 33 9.05 11.38 -2.72
CA ASP A 33 8.99 10.00 -3.26
C ASP A 33 8.38 8.99 -2.25
N ALA A 34 7.37 9.42 -1.48
CA ALA A 34 6.63 8.54 -0.58
C ALA A 34 5.96 7.36 -1.31
N ALA A 35 5.63 7.55 -2.60
CA ALA A 35 5.09 6.49 -3.48
C ALA A 35 6.10 5.36 -3.76
N SER A 36 7.40 5.55 -3.55
CA SER A 36 8.42 4.49 -3.54
C SER A 36 8.68 3.99 -2.12
N ARG A 37 8.94 4.91 -1.18
CA ARG A 37 9.18 4.63 0.24
C ARG A 37 8.71 5.82 1.07
N GLY A 38 7.86 5.56 2.06
CA GLY A 38 7.48 6.58 3.04
C GLY A 38 8.68 7.09 3.83
N PRO A 39 8.68 8.36 4.24
CA PRO A 39 9.73 8.88 5.10
C PRO A 39 9.70 8.21 6.47
N LEU A 40 10.88 7.89 7.02
CA LEU A 40 11.01 7.19 8.29
C LEU A 40 10.55 8.07 9.46
N LEU A 41 9.71 7.53 10.34
CA LEU A 41 9.37 8.19 11.60
C LEU A 41 10.53 8.06 12.61
N ARG A 42 10.83 9.14 13.36
CA ARG A 42 11.85 9.13 14.44
C ARG A 42 11.53 8.09 15.52
N ALA A 43 10.24 7.97 15.90
CA ALA A 43 9.81 6.96 16.85
C ALA A 43 10.05 5.53 16.31
N MET A 44 9.86 5.32 15.00
CA MET A 44 10.15 4.03 14.37
C MET A 44 11.65 3.72 14.35
N GLN A 45 12.51 4.72 14.13
CA GLN A 45 13.97 4.56 14.25
C GLN A 45 14.36 4.15 15.67
N THR A 46 13.77 4.78 16.68
CA THR A 46 14.05 4.47 18.11
C THR A 46 13.67 3.02 18.43
N VAL A 47 12.47 2.58 18.09
CA VAL A 47 12.04 1.19 18.41
C VAL A 47 12.79 0.15 17.58
N ALA A 48 13.27 0.49 16.38
CA ALA A 48 14.11 -0.40 15.60
C ALA A 48 15.45 -0.67 16.30
N HIS A 49 16.13 0.35 16.83
CA HIS A 49 17.33 0.17 17.61
C HIS A 49 17.07 -0.67 18.87
N GLN A 50 16.00 -0.39 19.61
CA GLN A 50 15.62 -1.18 20.78
C GLN A 50 15.34 -2.66 20.45
N ALA A 51 14.68 -2.92 19.30
CA ALA A 51 14.42 -4.29 18.86
C ALA A 51 15.70 -5.01 18.46
N VAL A 52 16.66 -4.35 17.81
CA VAL A 52 17.97 -4.91 17.49
C VAL A 52 18.73 -5.23 18.76
N ASP A 53 18.77 -4.32 19.75
CA ASP A 53 19.42 -4.56 21.05
C ASP A 53 18.79 -5.75 21.79
N ALA A 54 17.45 -5.89 21.71
CA ALA A 54 16.73 -7.01 22.31
C ALA A 54 17.08 -8.38 21.68
N MET A 55 17.49 -8.40 20.40
CA MET A 55 17.93 -9.63 19.73
C MET A 55 19.19 -10.26 20.37
N ALA A 56 19.97 -9.51 21.16
CA ALA A 56 21.08 -10.05 21.93
C ALA A 56 20.63 -11.02 23.05
N THR A 57 19.35 -10.95 23.44
CA THR A 57 18.76 -11.79 24.52
C THR A 57 17.40 -12.36 24.09
N PRO A 58 17.32 -13.17 23.00
CA PRO A 58 16.06 -13.58 22.40
C PRO A 58 15.15 -14.38 23.34
N TRP A 59 15.74 -15.11 24.33
CA TRP A 59 15.00 -15.84 25.35
C TRP A 59 14.22 -14.95 26.34
N ARG A 60 14.39 -13.61 26.30
CA ARG A 60 13.64 -12.66 27.13
C ARG A 60 12.30 -12.23 26.51
N LEU A 61 12.04 -12.57 25.25
CA LEU A 61 10.74 -12.38 24.63
C LEU A 61 9.94 -13.69 24.75
N PRO A 62 8.99 -13.79 25.70
CA PRO A 62 8.13 -14.95 25.80
C PRO A 62 7.31 -15.13 24.53
N PHE A 63 7.08 -16.37 24.14
CA PHE A 63 6.35 -16.70 22.92
C PHE A 63 4.95 -16.09 22.90
N ASP A 64 4.19 -16.20 24.01
CA ASP A 64 2.86 -15.61 24.10
C ASP A 64 2.86 -14.08 23.96
N THR A 65 3.89 -13.42 24.50
CA THR A 65 4.07 -11.96 24.33
C THR A 65 4.29 -11.61 22.87
N TRP A 66 5.10 -12.37 22.14
CA TRP A 66 5.31 -12.19 20.72
C TRP A 66 4.01 -12.39 19.91
N LEU A 67 3.24 -13.44 20.21
CA LEU A 67 1.92 -13.66 19.57
C LEU A 67 0.95 -12.50 19.84
N GLN A 68 0.93 -11.97 21.08
CA GLN A 68 0.12 -10.79 21.41
C GLN A 68 0.53 -9.56 20.60
N GLN A 69 1.82 -9.34 20.41
CA GLN A 69 2.32 -8.23 19.57
C GLN A 69 1.89 -8.38 18.10
N ILE A 70 1.90 -9.60 17.56
CA ILE A 70 1.41 -9.91 16.21
C ILE A 70 -0.08 -9.54 16.10
N GLU A 71 -0.90 -9.96 17.06
CA GLU A 71 -2.33 -9.65 17.04
C GLU A 71 -2.61 -8.16 17.26
N GLN A 72 -1.81 -7.48 18.08
CA GLN A 72 -1.91 -6.02 18.26
C GLN A 72 -1.64 -5.27 16.95
N VAL A 73 -0.56 -5.58 16.24
CA VAL A 73 -0.22 -4.90 14.98
C VAL A 73 -1.23 -5.23 13.88
N ARG A 74 -1.80 -6.46 13.88
CA ARG A 74 -2.90 -6.86 13.00
C ARG A 74 -4.14 -5.99 13.25
N GLY A 75 -4.53 -5.81 14.51
CA GLY A 75 -5.65 -4.95 14.89
C GLY A 75 -5.47 -3.50 14.46
N LEU A 76 -4.24 -2.96 14.57
CA LEU A 76 -3.93 -1.61 14.08
C LEU A 76 -4.04 -1.50 12.56
N ALA A 77 -3.60 -2.51 11.81
CA ALA A 77 -3.76 -2.54 10.36
C ALA A 77 -5.23 -2.67 9.96
N ALA A 78 -5.99 -3.50 10.65
CA ALA A 78 -7.42 -3.66 10.43
C ALA A 78 -8.18 -2.34 10.64
N ALA A 79 -7.81 -1.55 11.64
CA ALA A 79 -8.42 -0.24 11.90
C ALA A 79 -8.30 0.77 10.75
N LEU A 80 -7.32 0.58 9.85
CA LEU A 80 -7.17 1.39 8.63
C LEU A 80 -7.93 0.82 7.42
N LEU A 81 -8.55 -0.35 7.56
CA LEU A 81 -9.33 -1.04 6.52
C LEU A 81 -10.84 -0.99 6.86
N ASP A 82 -11.36 -1.98 7.56
CA ASP A 82 -12.77 -2.07 7.96
C ASP A 82 -12.95 -2.36 9.47
N GLY A 83 -11.85 -2.43 10.22
CA GLY A 83 -11.84 -2.69 11.67
C GLY A 83 -11.85 -4.18 12.05
N ASP A 84 -11.99 -5.11 11.10
CA ASP A 84 -12.02 -6.55 11.38
C ASP A 84 -10.62 -7.17 11.32
N ALA A 85 -10.03 -7.45 12.49
CA ALA A 85 -8.72 -8.10 12.59
C ALA A 85 -8.72 -9.53 12.02
N ASP A 86 -9.86 -10.22 12.03
CA ASP A 86 -9.98 -11.55 11.44
C ASP A 86 -9.95 -11.53 9.90
N ALA A 87 -10.09 -10.35 9.32
CA ALA A 87 -9.97 -10.16 7.87
C ALA A 87 -8.52 -9.98 7.39
N VAL A 88 -7.57 -9.72 8.28
CA VAL A 88 -6.22 -9.25 7.90
C VAL A 88 -5.17 -10.32 8.12
N ALA A 89 -4.39 -10.59 7.09
CA ALA A 89 -3.18 -11.41 7.13
C ALA A 89 -1.92 -10.56 6.92
N MET A 90 -0.81 -11.03 7.48
CA MET A 90 0.52 -10.46 7.33
C MET A 90 1.28 -11.22 6.24
N VAL A 91 1.70 -10.48 5.19
CA VAL A 91 2.41 -11.06 4.03
C VAL A 91 3.69 -10.25 3.75
N PRO A 92 4.72 -10.83 3.10
CA PRO A 92 6.00 -10.14 2.91
C PRO A 92 5.93 -9.03 1.85
N SER A 93 4.94 -9.08 0.95
CA SER A 93 4.85 -8.15 -0.18
C SER A 93 3.45 -8.13 -0.81
N ALA A 94 3.16 -7.10 -1.60
CA ALA A 94 1.97 -7.09 -2.46
C ALA A 94 1.98 -8.27 -3.44
N ALA A 95 3.13 -8.67 -3.96
CA ALA A 95 3.24 -9.83 -4.86
C ALA A 95 2.75 -11.12 -4.19
N HIS A 96 3.08 -11.35 -2.92
CA HIS A 96 2.59 -12.52 -2.17
C HIS A 96 1.07 -12.46 -1.97
N GLY A 97 0.54 -11.30 -1.58
CA GLY A 97 -0.91 -11.13 -1.40
C GLY A 97 -1.69 -11.31 -2.70
N LEU A 98 -1.18 -10.76 -3.81
CA LEU A 98 -1.79 -10.92 -5.14
C LEU A 98 -1.68 -12.38 -5.64
N ALA A 99 -0.58 -13.07 -5.35
CA ALA A 99 -0.46 -14.50 -5.65
C ALA A 99 -1.44 -15.33 -4.82
N THR A 100 -1.69 -14.95 -3.56
CA THR A 100 -2.73 -15.57 -2.72
C THR A 100 -4.12 -15.38 -3.35
N ALA A 101 -4.45 -14.19 -3.81
CA ALA A 101 -5.70 -13.93 -4.52
C ALA A 101 -5.81 -14.80 -5.81
N ALA A 102 -4.77 -14.81 -6.63
CA ALA A 102 -4.75 -15.57 -7.88
C ALA A 102 -4.83 -17.09 -7.68
N ARG A 103 -4.34 -17.62 -6.54
CA ARG A 103 -4.49 -19.03 -6.18
C ARG A 103 -5.92 -19.40 -5.80
N ASN A 104 -6.64 -18.47 -5.18
CA ASN A 104 -7.96 -18.75 -4.61
C ASN A 104 -9.11 -18.41 -5.56
N LEU A 105 -8.94 -17.41 -6.41
CA LEU A 105 -9.97 -17.01 -7.34
C LEU A 105 -10.03 -17.97 -8.54
N PRO A 106 -11.21 -18.52 -8.87
CA PRO A 106 -11.35 -19.44 -9.98
C PRO A 106 -11.17 -18.73 -11.32
N VAL A 107 -10.31 -19.29 -12.18
CA VAL A 107 -10.11 -18.88 -13.56
C VAL A 107 -10.01 -20.13 -14.41
N GLN A 108 -10.81 -20.20 -15.48
CA GLN A 108 -10.91 -21.33 -16.39
C GLN A 108 -10.59 -20.91 -17.83
N ALA A 109 -10.44 -21.88 -18.71
CA ALA A 109 -10.22 -21.64 -20.14
C ALA A 109 -11.36 -20.79 -20.73
N GLY A 110 -11.00 -19.74 -21.46
CA GLY A 110 -11.94 -18.79 -22.05
C GLY A 110 -12.41 -17.66 -21.13
N ASP A 111 -12.13 -17.73 -19.82
CA ASP A 111 -12.39 -16.60 -18.91
C ASP A 111 -11.46 -15.42 -19.21
N ALA A 112 -11.80 -14.25 -18.68
CA ALA A 112 -10.98 -13.04 -18.79
C ALA A 112 -10.64 -12.44 -17.41
N VAL A 113 -9.41 -11.92 -17.29
CA VAL A 113 -8.93 -11.15 -16.15
C VAL A 113 -8.56 -9.75 -16.63
N LEU A 114 -9.10 -8.72 -15.98
CA LEU A 114 -8.88 -7.31 -16.34
C LEU A 114 -7.83 -6.68 -15.43
N VAL A 115 -6.88 -5.98 -16.03
CA VAL A 115 -5.85 -5.17 -15.37
C VAL A 115 -5.66 -3.84 -16.10
N LEU A 116 -4.94 -2.89 -15.52
CA LEU A 116 -4.49 -1.70 -16.25
C LEU A 116 -3.22 -2.00 -17.02
N GLU A 117 -3.11 -1.45 -18.23
CA GLU A 117 -1.86 -1.42 -18.96
C GLU A 117 -0.81 -0.59 -18.20
N GLY A 118 0.43 -1.06 -18.15
CA GLY A 118 1.48 -0.41 -17.37
C GLY A 118 1.26 -0.42 -15.87
N GLN A 119 0.37 -1.27 -15.35
CA GLN A 119 0.21 -1.49 -13.92
C GLN A 119 1.50 -1.96 -13.27
N PHE A 120 1.65 -1.73 -11.95
CA PHE A 120 2.84 -2.16 -11.25
C PHE A 120 3.09 -3.66 -11.45
N PRO A 121 4.33 -4.09 -11.77
CA PRO A 121 4.61 -5.46 -12.20
C PRO A 121 4.06 -6.56 -11.28
N SER A 122 4.07 -6.36 -9.97
CA SER A 122 3.52 -7.35 -9.03
C SER A 122 2.04 -7.64 -9.25
N ASN A 123 1.28 -6.65 -9.73
CA ASN A 123 -0.16 -6.81 -10.01
C ASN A 123 -0.46 -7.10 -11.50
N LEU A 124 0.55 -7.22 -12.33
CA LEU A 124 0.41 -7.64 -13.73
C LEU A 124 0.88 -9.08 -13.94
N LEU A 125 2.10 -9.38 -13.49
CA LEU A 125 2.80 -10.63 -13.82
C LEU A 125 2.08 -11.87 -13.29
N ILE A 126 1.48 -11.79 -12.10
CA ILE A 126 0.75 -12.92 -11.54
C ILE A 126 -0.50 -13.27 -12.38
N TRP A 127 -1.22 -12.26 -12.89
CA TRP A 127 -2.40 -12.49 -13.71
C TRP A 127 -2.04 -12.95 -15.13
N GLN A 128 -0.94 -12.45 -15.72
CA GLN A 128 -0.40 -12.98 -16.97
C GLN A 128 -0.12 -14.48 -16.84
N ARG A 129 0.57 -14.87 -15.77
CA ARG A 129 0.88 -16.27 -15.49
C ARG A 129 -0.39 -17.09 -15.28
N ARG A 130 -1.31 -16.60 -14.45
CA ARG A 130 -2.56 -17.31 -14.13
C ARG A 130 -3.45 -17.52 -15.36
N CYS A 131 -3.56 -16.51 -16.22
CA CYS A 131 -4.27 -16.64 -17.49
C CYS A 131 -3.61 -17.67 -18.41
N ALA A 132 -2.28 -17.63 -18.55
CA ALA A 132 -1.55 -18.58 -19.38
C ALA A 132 -1.74 -20.04 -18.89
N GLU A 133 -1.68 -20.27 -17.58
CA GLU A 133 -1.88 -21.59 -16.96
C GLU A 133 -3.31 -22.12 -17.14
N ALA A 134 -4.31 -21.23 -17.13
CA ALA A 134 -5.72 -21.60 -17.23
C ALA A 134 -6.27 -21.63 -18.67
N GLY A 135 -5.54 -21.10 -19.66
CA GLY A 135 -6.09 -20.87 -21.00
C GLY A 135 -7.10 -19.70 -21.03
N ALA A 136 -6.95 -18.74 -20.12
CA ALA A 136 -7.77 -17.55 -20.01
C ALA A 136 -7.12 -16.35 -20.73
N HIS A 137 -7.86 -15.24 -20.84
CA HIS A 137 -7.41 -14.04 -21.51
C HIS A 137 -7.08 -12.93 -20.49
N LEU A 138 -5.97 -12.21 -20.72
CA LEU A 138 -5.67 -11.01 -19.98
C LEU A 138 -6.15 -9.78 -20.79
N VAL A 139 -7.06 -8.99 -20.21
CA VAL A 139 -7.57 -7.74 -20.78
C VAL A 139 -6.82 -6.59 -20.10
N ALA A 140 -5.94 -5.94 -20.84
CA ALA A 140 -5.19 -4.78 -20.35
C ALA A 140 -5.87 -3.49 -20.81
N VAL A 141 -6.39 -2.70 -19.87
CA VAL A 141 -7.04 -1.41 -20.16
C VAL A 141 -5.97 -0.34 -20.36
N PRO A 142 -5.91 0.33 -21.52
CA PRO A 142 -4.93 1.36 -21.76
C PRO A 142 -5.01 2.51 -20.77
N ALA A 143 -3.89 2.81 -20.10
CA ALA A 143 -3.77 3.98 -19.24
C ALA A 143 -3.32 5.21 -20.06
N THR A 144 -4.03 5.50 -21.16
CA THR A 144 -3.70 6.60 -22.08
C THR A 144 -3.87 7.97 -21.41
N ALA A 145 -3.03 8.93 -21.81
CA ALA A 145 -3.19 10.32 -21.41
C ALA A 145 -4.47 10.91 -22.09
N GLY A 146 -5.29 11.63 -21.33
CA GLY A 146 -6.38 12.45 -21.86
C GLY A 146 -7.80 11.94 -21.68
N GLY A 147 -8.02 10.80 -20.98
CA GLY A 147 -9.36 10.29 -20.67
C GLY A 147 -9.54 9.89 -19.22
N SER A 148 -10.79 9.70 -18.78
CA SER A 148 -11.11 9.11 -17.47
C SER A 148 -10.67 7.65 -17.45
N LEU A 149 -9.72 7.33 -16.57
CA LEU A 149 -9.27 5.96 -16.37
C LEU A 149 -10.40 5.04 -15.89
N THR A 150 -11.31 5.60 -15.09
CA THR A 150 -12.52 4.90 -14.63
C THR A 150 -13.44 4.53 -15.80
N ASP A 151 -13.69 5.47 -16.72
CA ASP A 151 -14.59 5.20 -17.84
C ASP A 151 -13.99 4.17 -18.80
N ALA A 152 -12.67 4.19 -19.02
CA ALA A 152 -11.98 3.16 -19.79
C ALA A 152 -12.10 1.76 -19.15
N VAL A 153 -11.97 1.67 -17.82
CA VAL A 153 -12.19 0.42 -17.08
C VAL A 153 -13.63 -0.05 -17.19
N LEU A 154 -14.60 0.84 -16.99
CA LEU A 154 -16.04 0.51 -17.09
C LEU A 154 -16.42 0.03 -18.50
N GLN A 155 -15.87 0.67 -19.54
CA GLN A 155 -16.08 0.24 -20.91
C GLN A 155 -15.50 -1.16 -21.15
N ALA A 156 -14.27 -1.41 -20.68
CA ALA A 156 -13.63 -2.74 -20.80
C ALA A 156 -14.40 -3.83 -20.01
N ILE A 157 -14.97 -3.49 -18.85
CA ILE A 157 -15.88 -4.37 -18.12
C ILE A 157 -17.12 -4.68 -18.98
N ALA A 158 -17.72 -3.68 -19.61
CA ALA A 158 -18.90 -3.85 -20.44
C ALA A 158 -18.61 -4.74 -21.67
N ASP A 159 -17.48 -4.51 -22.32
CA ASP A 159 -17.09 -5.16 -23.57
C ASP A 159 -16.52 -6.59 -23.40
N THR A 160 -16.33 -7.04 -22.13
CA THR A 160 -15.75 -8.35 -21.83
C THR A 160 -16.78 -9.28 -21.20
N PRO A 161 -17.61 -10.02 -21.97
CA PRO A 161 -18.64 -10.90 -21.40
C PRO A 161 -18.09 -12.01 -20.50
N ALA A 162 -16.88 -12.52 -20.80
CA ALA A 162 -16.21 -13.58 -20.06
C ALA A 162 -15.41 -13.07 -18.85
N LEU A 163 -15.57 -11.81 -18.43
CA LEU A 163 -14.84 -11.24 -17.29
C LEU A 163 -15.18 -11.97 -16.00
N ARG A 164 -14.13 -12.45 -15.32
CA ARG A 164 -14.22 -13.14 -14.03
C ARG A 164 -13.56 -12.36 -12.90
N ILE A 165 -12.47 -11.65 -13.19
CA ILE A 165 -11.67 -10.95 -12.18
C ILE A 165 -11.26 -9.60 -12.75
N ALA A 166 -11.35 -8.54 -11.93
CA ALA A 166 -10.61 -7.30 -12.15
C ALA A 166 -9.61 -7.11 -11.00
N SER A 167 -8.33 -6.84 -11.35
CA SER A 167 -7.29 -6.56 -10.36
C SER A 167 -6.74 -5.15 -10.61
N LEU A 168 -7.12 -4.22 -9.72
CA LEU A 168 -7.00 -2.79 -9.96
C LEU A 168 -6.39 -2.06 -8.76
N PRO A 169 -5.69 -0.92 -8.97
CA PRO A 169 -5.31 -0.02 -7.90
C PRO A 169 -6.45 0.96 -7.58
N HIS A 170 -6.36 1.69 -6.46
CA HIS A 170 -7.20 2.87 -6.21
C HIS A 170 -6.60 4.11 -6.87
N ALA A 171 -5.28 4.31 -6.72
CA ALA A 171 -4.52 5.36 -7.40
C ALA A 171 -3.46 4.74 -8.31
N TYR A 172 -3.36 5.22 -9.54
CA TYR A 172 -2.39 4.71 -10.50
C TYR A 172 -0.97 5.13 -10.12
N TRP A 173 -0.06 4.17 -10.01
CA TRP A 173 1.26 4.33 -9.39
C TRP A 173 2.23 5.28 -10.11
N LEU A 174 1.99 5.55 -11.40
CA LEU A 174 2.85 6.42 -12.21
C LEU A 174 2.55 7.90 -12.02
N ASP A 175 1.28 8.26 -11.92
CA ASP A 175 0.85 9.64 -12.02
C ASP A 175 -0.30 10.02 -11.08
N GLY A 176 -0.73 9.11 -10.24
CA GLY A 176 -1.74 9.37 -9.23
C GLY A 176 -3.19 9.42 -9.72
N ARG A 177 -3.48 9.22 -11.02
CA ARG A 177 -4.87 9.21 -11.49
C ARG A 177 -5.70 8.22 -10.69
N MET A 178 -6.86 8.68 -10.26
CA MET A 178 -7.76 7.91 -9.41
C MET A 178 -8.70 7.03 -10.23
N LEU A 179 -9.03 5.87 -9.68
CA LEU A 179 -10.17 5.05 -10.11
C LEU A 179 -11.35 5.29 -9.16
N ASP A 180 -12.52 5.54 -9.73
CA ASP A 180 -13.79 5.55 -8.99
C ASP A 180 -14.19 4.11 -8.68
N LEU A 181 -13.74 3.63 -7.52
CA LEU A 181 -13.99 2.26 -7.08
C LEU A 181 -15.47 2.01 -6.76
N ASP A 182 -16.27 3.04 -6.47
CA ASP A 182 -17.71 2.90 -6.27
C ASP A 182 -18.41 2.44 -7.56
N ARG A 183 -18.10 3.11 -8.67
CA ARG A 183 -18.66 2.75 -9.97
C ARG A 183 -18.13 1.41 -10.48
N ILE A 184 -16.84 1.16 -10.31
CA ILE A 184 -16.20 -0.07 -10.76
C ILE A 184 -16.71 -1.27 -9.98
N SER A 185 -16.76 -1.18 -8.64
CA SER A 185 -17.25 -2.28 -7.81
C SER A 185 -18.71 -2.61 -8.09
N ALA A 186 -19.57 -1.60 -8.29
CA ALA A 186 -20.96 -1.82 -8.69
C ALA A 186 -21.07 -2.59 -10.03
N ALA A 187 -20.23 -2.25 -11.00
CA ALA A 187 -20.19 -2.96 -12.29
C ALA A 187 -19.68 -4.41 -12.15
N MET A 188 -18.70 -4.66 -11.28
CA MET A 188 -18.19 -6.01 -10.98
C MET A 188 -19.24 -6.85 -10.24
N GLN A 189 -19.89 -6.29 -9.23
CA GLN A 189 -20.95 -6.96 -8.46
C GLN A 189 -22.14 -7.34 -9.36
N ALA A 190 -22.58 -6.44 -10.25
CA ALA A 190 -23.66 -6.71 -11.21
C ALA A 190 -23.37 -7.91 -12.13
N ARG A 191 -22.10 -8.30 -12.29
CA ARG A 191 -21.66 -9.45 -13.10
C ARG A 191 -21.33 -10.69 -12.26
N GLY A 192 -21.34 -10.59 -10.95
CA GLY A 192 -20.83 -11.64 -10.06
C GLY A 192 -19.35 -11.95 -10.30
N ALA A 193 -18.57 -10.94 -10.72
CA ALA A 193 -17.15 -11.07 -11.00
C ALA A 193 -16.32 -10.56 -9.80
N ALA A 194 -15.19 -11.21 -9.54
CA ALA A 194 -14.34 -10.92 -8.40
C ALA A 194 -13.55 -9.62 -8.57
N LEU A 195 -13.36 -8.91 -7.46
CA LEU A 195 -12.57 -7.67 -7.41
C LEU A 195 -11.37 -7.83 -6.48
N VAL A 196 -10.17 -7.61 -7.01
CA VAL A 196 -8.91 -7.56 -6.26
C VAL A 196 -8.37 -6.15 -6.29
N LEU A 197 -8.07 -5.59 -5.12
CA LEU A 197 -7.59 -4.21 -5.00
C LEU A 197 -6.14 -4.16 -4.49
N ASP A 198 -5.29 -3.45 -5.21
CA ASP A 198 -3.96 -3.06 -4.74
C ASP A 198 -4.00 -1.62 -4.23
N LEU A 199 -4.13 -1.47 -2.91
CA LEU A 199 -4.18 -0.18 -2.24
C LEU A 199 -2.80 0.34 -1.82
N SER A 200 -1.71 -0.20 -2.38
CA SER A 200 -0.33 0.20 -2.05
C SER A 200 -0.02 1.67 -2.32
N GLN A 201 -0.84 2.36 -3.12
CA GLN A 201 -0.69 3.79 -3.38
C GLN A 201 -1.81 4.63 -2.72
N SER A 202 -2.61 4.07 -1.83
CA SER A 202 -3.71 4.81 -1.20
C SER A 202 -3.91 4.53 0.28
N LEU A 203 -3.74 3.29 0.75
CA LEU A 203 -3.95 2.94 2.16
C LEU A 203 -2.95 3.68 3.06
N GLY A 204 -3.47 4.34 4.10
CA GLY A 204 -2.71 5.23 4.99
C GLY A 204 -2.94 6.72 4.70
N VAL A 205 -3.48 7.05 3.51
CA VAL A 205 -3.88 8.40 3.13
C VAL A 205 -5.36 8.46 2.79
N LEU A 206 -5.83 7.60 1.89
CA LEU A 206 -7.24 7.55 1.49
C LEU A 206 -7.94 6.43 2.27
N PRO A 207 -8.95 6.74 3.09
CA PRO A 207 -9.76 5.71 3.74
C PRO A 207 -10.45 4.84 2.69
N PRO A 208 -10.32 3.49 2.76
CA PRO A 208 -11.07 2.61 1.88
C PRO A 208 -12.51 2.44 2.36
N ASP A 209 -13.44 2.18 1.44
CA ASP A 209 -14.82 1.81 1.75
C ASP A 209 -15.06 0.35 1.33
N LEU A 210 -14.45 -0.59 2.09
CA LEU A 210 -14.52 -2.02 1.78
C LEU A 210 -15.96 -2.58 1.87
N PRO A 211 -16.81 -2.15 2.81
CA PRO A 211 -18.21 -2.57 2.84
C PRO A 211 -18.99 -2.23 1.56
N ARG A 212 -18.67 -1.08 0.96
CA ARG A 212 -19.30 -0.64 -0.30
C ARG A 212 -18.68 -1.30 -1.52
N TRP A 213 -17.35 -1.39 -1.57
CA TRP A 213 -16.65 -1.95 -2.73
C TRP A 213 -16.72 -3.48 -2.80
N GLN A 214 -16.89 -4.16 -1.67
CA GLN A 214 -16.98 -5.62 -1.54
C GLN A 214 -15.89 -6.37 -2.34
N PRO A 215 -14.61 -6.04 -2.17
CA PRO A 215 -13.55 -6.76 -2.84
C PRO A 215 -13.42 -8.18 -2.27
N ASP A 216 -12.87 -9.09 -3.06
CA ASP A 216 -12.49 -10.44 -2.59
C ASP A 216 -11.18 -10.42 -1.82
N PHE A 217 -10.21 -9.67 -2.32
CA PHE A 217 -8.89 -9.48 -1.70
C PHE A 217 -8.43 -8.04 -1.85
N VAL A 218 -7.78 -7.53 -0.80
CA VAL A 218 -7.12 -6.22 -0.82
C VAL A 218 -5.70 -6.39 -0.34
N VAL A 219 -4.74 -5.82 -1.05
CA VAL A 219 -3.33 -5.82 -0.63
C VAL A 219 -2.80 -4.40 -0.50
N SER A 220 -1.92 -4.18 0.48
CA SER A 220 -1.16 -2.94 0.59
C SER A 220 0.20 -3.19 1.21
N VAL A 221 1.26 -2.61 0.63
CA VAL A 221 2.61 -2.67 1.21
C VAL A 221 2.73 -1.74 2.42
N GLY A 222 3.52 -2.15 3.42
CA GLY A 222 3.72 -1.36 4.64
C GLY A 222 4.63 -0.14 4.48
N HIS A 223 5.58 -0.19 3.55
CA HIS A 223 6.72 0.75 3.48
C HIS A 223 6.50 2.03 2.66
N LYS A 224 5.29 2.29 2.20
CA LYS A 224 4.93 3.51 1.47
C LYS A 224 4.10 4.43 2.37
N TRP A 225 2.82 4.53 2.09
CA TRP A 225 1.88 5.42 2.78
C TRP A 225 1.51 4.94 4.19
N LEU A 226 1.75 3.65 4.49
CA LEU A 226 1.64 3.11 5.85
C LEU A 226 2.87 3.39 6.71
N LEU A 227 3.91 4.05 6.18
CA LEU A 227 5.12 4.47 6.90
C LEU A 227 5.86 3.34 7.63
N GLY A 228 5.55 2.09 7.33
CA GLY A 228 6.08 0.90 8.00
C GLY A 228 7.37 0.36 7.37
N PRO A 229 7.86 -0.78 7.84
CA PRO A 229 9.08 -1.42 7.31
C PRO A 229 8.84 -2.09 5.95
N MET A 230 9.90 -2.28 5.18
CA MET A 230 9.89 -3.20 4.04
C MET A 230 9.81 -4.65 4.50
N GLY A 231 9.26 -5.51 3.66
CA GLY A 231 9.11 -6.94 3.95
C GLY A 231 7.92 -7.26 4.85
N LEU A 232 7.03 -6.28 5.06
CA LEU A 232 5.73 -6.45 5.68
C LEU A 232 4.67 -5.72 4.85
N ALA A 233 3.62 -6.44 4.51
CA ALA A 233 2.46 -5.97 3.78
C ALA A 233 1.19 -6.57 4.40
N TRP A 234 0.06 -6.03 4.07
CA TRP A 234 -1.23 -6.40 4.62
C TRP A 234 -2.11 -6.98 3.53
N LEU A 235 -2.72 -8.11 3.80
CA LEU A 235 -3.70 -8.76 2.94
C LEU A 235 -5.04 -8.82 3.67
N TRP A 236 -6.01 -8.05 3.22
CA TRP A 236 -7.39 -8.19 3.66
C TRP A 236 -8.11 -9.22 2.79
N VAL A 237 -8.94 -10.03 3.41
CA VAL A 237 -9.59 -11.18 2.78
C VAL A 237 -11.09 -11.15 3.08
N ALA A 238 -11.91 -11.26 2.04
CA ALA A 238 -13.36 -11.32 2.19
C ALA A 238 -13.82 -12.57 2.96
N PRO A 239 -14.97 -12.51 3.66
CA PRO A 239 -15.43 -13.59 4.55
C PRO A 239 -15.45 -14.98 3.90
N GLN A 240 -15.90 -15.09 2.65
CA GLN A 240 -15.99 -16.38 1.94
C GLN A 240 -14.63 -17.07 1.77
N TRP A 241 -13.53 -16.34 1.69
CA TRP A 241 -12.19 -16.90 1.52
C TRP A 241 -11.48 -17.21 2.84
N ARG A 242 -12.00 -16.74 3.97
CA ARG A 242 -11.38 -16.96 5.30
C ARG A 242 -11.56 -18.39 5.80
N THR A 243 -12.60 -19.11 5.34
CA THR A 243 -12.91 -20.48 5.75
C THR A 243 -12.22 -21.49 4.86
N ASP A 244 -12.33 -21.34 3.53
CA ASP A 244 -11.92 -22.38 2.56
C ASP A 244 -10.70 -21.98 1.73
N GLY A 245 -10.22 -20.73 1.89
CA GLY A 245 -9.08 -20.25 1.13
C GLY A 245 -7.79 -21.01 1.43
N LEU A 246 -6.98 -21.19 0.39
CA LEU A 246 -5.71 -21.91 0.43
C LEU A 246 -4.54 -20.93 0.52
N PRO A 247 -3.67 -21.03 1.55
CA PRO A 247 -2.46 -20.22 1.63
C PRO A 247 -1.45 -20.59 0.51
N ILE A 248 -0.50 -19.70 0.26
CA ILE A 248 0.62 -19.97 -0.66
C ILE A 248 1.60 -20.97 -0.04
N GLU A 249 1.81 -20.84 1.26
CA GLU A 249 2.74 -21.68 2.03
C GLU A 249 2.08 -22.18 3.33
N GLU A 250 2.56 -23.30 3.82
CA GLU A 250 2.08 -23.91 5.05
C GLU A 250 2.90 -23.41 6.25
N HIS A 251 2.50 -22.30 6.82
CA HIS A 251 3.18 -21.74 7.97
C HIS A 251 2.58 -22.25 9.30
N TRP A 252 3.46 -22.70 10.21
CA TRP A 252 3.06 -23.28 11.48
C TRP A 252 2.26 -22.34 12.40
N ILE A 253 2.53 -21.01 12.39
CA ILE A 253 1.73 -20.00 13.13
C ILE A 253 0.29 -19.91 12.57
N GLY A 254 0.07 -20.20 11.30
CA GLY A 254 -1.25 -20.25 10.69
C GLY A 254 -2.10 -21.45 11.15
N ARG A 255 -1.54 -22.34 11.97
CA ARG A 255 -2.20 -23.55 12.49
C ARG A 255 -2.53 -23.41 13.99
N ASP A 256 -3.63 -24.01 14.41
CA ASP A 256 -4.03 -24.10 15.81
C ASP A 256 -3.53 -25.43 16.41
N ALA A 257 -2.26 -25.44 16.76
CA ALA A 257 -1.60 -26.61 17.36
C ALA A 257 -1.78 -26.71 18.89
N GLY A 258 -2.52 -25.79 19.50
CA GLY A 258 -2.67 -25.72 20.97
C GLY A 258 -1.33 -25.44 21.66
N SER A 259 -1.26 -25.74 22.97
CA SER A 259 -0.06 -25.50 23.79
C SER A 259 1.08 -26.49 23.55
N SER A 260 0.80 -27.65 22.94
CA SER A 260 1.82 -28.68 22.70
C SER A 260 2.72 -28.38 21.49
N TRP A 261 2.25 -27.55 20.54
CA TRP A 261 2.93 -27.30 19.26
C TRP A 261 3.31 -28.57 18.50
N GLU A 262 2.50 -29.63 18.65
CA GLU A 262 2.70 -30.88 17.96
C GLU A 262 2.05 -30.85 16.58
N PHE A 263 2.79 -31.32 15.58
CA PHE A 263 2.34 -31.44 14.19
C PHE A 263 2.42 -32.89 13.76
N PRO A 264 1.39 -33.74 14.07
CA PRO A 264 1.39 -35.14 13.70
C PRO A 264 1.49 -35.33 12.18
N VAL A 265 2.28 -36.33 11.76
CA VAL A 265 2.46 -36.64 10.31
C VAL A 265 1.15 -37.07 9.66
N ALA A 266 0.28 -37.73 10.42
CA ALA A 266 -0.98 -38.27 9.90
C ALA A 266 -2.09 -37.21 9.74
N SER A 267 -2.05 -36.10 10.51
CA SER A 267 -3.07 -35.07 10.45
C SER A 267 -2.54 -33.71 10.89
N ALA A 268 -2.58 -32.73 10.00
CA ALA A 268 -2.22 -31.37 10.39
C ALA A 268 -3.29 -30.75 11.29
N PRO A 269 -2.91 -29.93 12.30
CA PRO A 269 -3.86 -29.12 13.05
C PRO A 269 -4.69 -28.23 12.13
N ARG A 270 -5.88 -27.83 12.58
CA ARG A 270 -6.75 -26.90 11.81
C ARG A 270 -6.04 -25.56 11.59
N TYR A 271 -6.42 -24.87 10.55
CA TYR A 271 -6.01 -23.46 10.41
C TYR A 271 -6.63 -22.62 11.53
N ARG A 272 -5.92 -21.61 11.97
CA ARG A 272 -6.46 -20.56 12.82
C ARG A 272 -7.58 -19.82 12.08
N SER A 273 -8.52 -19.28 12.85
CA SER A 273 -9.67 -18.56 12.29
C SER A 273 -9.27 -17.33 11.48
N GLY A 274 -10.14 -16.97 10.56
CA GLY A 274 -10.00 -15.77 9.75
C GLY A 274 -8.85 -15.86 8.73
N ALA A 275 -8.33 -14.69 8.38
CA ALA A 275 -7.25 -14.54 7.42
C ALA A 275 -5.87 -15.01 7.92
N ARG A 276 -5.72 -15.36 9.21
CA ARG A 276 -4.45 -15.84 9.81
C ARG A 276 -3.88 -17.05 9.10
N ARG A 277 -4.72 -17.85 8.41
CA ARG A 277 -4.25 -18.94 7.54
C ARG A 277 -3.31 -18.50 6.42
N PHE A 278 -3.44 -17.23 6.01
CA PHE A 278 -2.62 -16.63 4.94
C PHE A 278 -1.39 -15.88 5.46
N ASP A 279 -1.15 -15.87 6.77
CA ASP A 279 0.08 -15.29 7.31
C ASP A 279 1.30 -16.01 6.72
N ALA A 280 2.22 -15.24 6.18
CA ALA A 280 3.43 -15.80 5.60
C ALA A 280 4.53 -16.03 6.65
N GLY A 281 5.38 -17.03 6.43
CA GLY A 281 6.51 -17.33 7.29
C GLY A 281 7.51 -16.18 7.38
N GLY A 282 8.01 -15.90 8.58
CA GLY A 282 9.08 -14.93 8.81
C GLY A 282 8.70 -13.45 8.71
N VAL A 283 7.45 -13.10 8.35
CA VAL A 283 7.08 -11.68 8.24
C VAL A 283 6.88 -11.02 9.61
N ALA A 284 6.50 -11.80 10.60
CA ALA A 284 6.20 -11.35 11.95
C ALA A 284 7.44 -11.29 12.87
N ASP A 285 8.63 -10.97 12.34
CA ASP A 285 9.79 -10.80 13.19
C ASP A 285 9.61 -9.59 14.14
N PRO A 286 10.16 -9.64 15.35
CA PRO A 286 9.95 -8.61 16.38
C PRO A 286 10.34 -7.20 15.93
N LEU A 287 11.38 -7.06 15.09
CA LEU A 287 11.80 -5.76 14.56
C LEU A 287 10.72 -5.14 13.66
N ARG A 288 10.22 -5.90 12.68
CA ARG A 288 9.16 -5.41 11.78
C ARG A 288 7.86 -5.14 12.51
N VAL A 289 7.49 -6.01 13.45
CA VAL A 289 6.28 -5.85 14.28
C VAL A 289 6.36 -4.56 15.09
N ALA A 290 7.48 -4.29 15.78
CA ALA A 290 7.65 -3.07 16.55
C ALA A 290 7.59 -1.80 15.68
N MET A 291 8.30 -1.80 14.54
CA MET A 291 8.29 -0.69 13.59
C MET A 291 6.89 -0.43 13.01
N ALA A 292 6.19 -1.49 12.59
CA ALA A 292 4.84 -1.36 12.04
C ALA A 292 3.84 -0.88 13.09
N THR A 293 3.95 -1.35 14.33
CA THR A 293 3.09 -0.92 15.44
C THR A 293 3.16 0.60 15.63
N VAL A 294 4.36 1.17 15.73
CA VAL A 294 4.55 2.62 15.88
C VAL A 294 4.01 3.40 14.67
N ALA A 295 4.27 2.91 13.46
CA ALA A 295 3.81 3.58 12.24
C ALA A 295 2.27 3.61 12.16
N LEU A 296 1.61 2.47 12.39
CA LEU A 296 0.15 2.37 12.32
C LEU A 296 -0.54 3.15 13.45
N GLN A 297 0.02 3.14 14.67
CA GLN A 297 -0.47 3.98 15.78
C GLN A 297 -0.40 5.47 15.42
N GLN A 298 0.70 5.91 14.81
CA GLN A 298 0.86 7.30 14.40
C GLN A 298 -0.13 7.69 13.30
N LEU A 299 -0.35 6.82 12.29
CA LEU A 299 -1.33 7.06 11.23
C LEU A 299 -2.76 7.12 11.76
N THR A 300 -3.11 6.22 12.68
CA THR A 300 -4.43 6.20 13.34
C THR A 300 -4.64 7.51 14.12
N ALA A 301 -3.63 7.98 14.86
CA ALA A 301 -3.70 9.23 15.61
C ALA A 301 -3.83 10.47 14.70
N TRP A 302 -3.18 10.45 13.53
CA TRP A 302 -3.29 11.54 12.55
C TRP A 302 -4.57 11.46 11.71
N GLN A 303 -5.19 10.31 11.60
CA GLN A 303 -6.38 10.01 10.80
C GLN A 303 -6.13 10.14 9.28
N PRO A 304 -6.23 9.06 8.49
CA PRO A 304 -5.98 9.08 7.05
C PRO A 304 -6.74 10.18 6.29
N ALA A 305 -8.00 10.41 6.61
CA ALA A 305 -8.80 11.46 5.97
C ALA A 305 -8.19 12.87 6.19
N ARG A 306 -7.64 13.13 7.38
CA ARG A 306 -6.97 14.39 7.70
C ARG A 306 -5.61 14.51 6.98
N ILE A 307 -4.91 13.39 6.81
CA ILE A 307 -3.70 13.32 6.01
C ILE A 307 -4.03 13.65 4.55
N ALA A 308 -5.09 13.04 4.00
CA ALA A 308 -5.56 13.30 2.64
C ALA A 308 -5.89 14.78 2.42
N ALA A 309 -6.63 15.40 3.34
CA ALA A 309 -6.99 16.81 3.26
C ALA A 309 -5.74 17.72 3.22
N ALA A 310 -4.78 17.51 4.15
CA ALA A 310 -3.57 18.32 4.20
C ALA A 310 -2.66 18.13 2.96
N LEU A 311 -2.55 16.91 2.44
CA LEU A 311 -1.80 16.66 1.22
C LEU A 311 -2.54 17.20 -0.02
N GLY A 312 -3.88 17.20 -0.01
CA GLY A 312 -4.70 17.82 -1.05
C GLY A 312 -4.53 19.35 -1.11
N GLU A 313 -4.45 20.02 0.03
CA GLU A 313 -4.11 21.45 0.10
C GLU A 313 -2.72 21.73 -0.49
N LEU A 314 -1.74 20.88 -0.15
CA LEU A 314 -0.37 20.99 -0.66
C LEU A 314 -0.30 20.77 -2.18
N THR A 315 -0.98 19.77 -2.70
CA THR A 315 -1.00 19.50 -4.16
C THR A 315 -1.85 20.51 -4.94
N ALA A 316 -2.90 21.06 -4.35
CA ALA A 316 -3.64 22.18 -4.96
C ALA A 316 -2.78 23.43 -5.09
N HIS A 317 -1.94 23.73 -4.06
CA HIS A 317 -0.94 24.81 -4.15
C HIS A 317 0.09 24.52 -5.25
N TRP A 318 0.57 23.29 -5.37
CA TRP A 318 1.45 22.85 -6.44
C TRP A 318 0.83 23.11 -7.82
N ASP A 319 -0.41 22.65 -8.06
CA ASP A 319 -1.11 22.81 -9.32
C ASP A 319 -1.31 24.29 -9.69
N ALA A 320 -1.77 25.10 -8.72
CA ALA A 320 -1.96 26.53 -8.91
C ALA A 320 -0.65 27.25 -9.28
N ALA A 321 0.45 26.89 -8.62
CA ALA A 321 1.75 27.48 -8.89
C ALA A 321 2.30 27.08 -10.28
N LEU A 322 2.10 25.85 -10.73
CA LEU A 322 2.46 25.42 -12.10
C LEU A 322 1.62 26.14 -13.15
N GLN A 323 0.33 26.36 -12.90
CA GLN A 323 -0.53 27.17 -13.77
C GLN A 323 -0.04 28.61 -13.86
N ALA A 324 0.29 29.24 -12.74
CA ALA A 324 0.81 30.61 -12.70
C ALA A 324 2.14 30.77 -13.47
N ARG A 325 2.95 29.72 -13.55
CA ARG A 325 4.21 29.68 -14.34
C ARG A 325 4.00 29.31 -15.82
N GLY A 326 2.77 29.09 -16.27
CA GLY A 326 2.47 28.69 -17.65
C GLY A 326 2.82 27.24 -18.00
N VAL A 327 3.19 26.41 -17.00
CA VAL A 327 3.55 24.98 -17.15
C VAL A 327 2.54 24.03 -16.55
N GLY A 328 1.31 24.48 -16.32
CA GLY A 328 0.22 23.66 -15.76
C GLY A 328 -0.09 22.39 -16.57
N SER A 329 0.16 22.41 -17.89
CA SER A 329 0.01 21.23 -18.76
C SER A 329 0.98 20.10 -18.44
N TRP A 330 2.02 20.36 -17.65
CA TRP A 330 2.97 19.32 -17.20
C TRP A 330 2.39 18.46 -16.09
N CYS A 331 1.34 18.92 -15.41
CA CYS A 331 0.70 18.20 -14.30
C CYS A 331 -0.33 17.20 -14.82
N THR A 332 -0.48 16.08 -14.14
CA THR A 332 -1.50 15.09 -14.46
C THR A 332 -2.87 15.55 -13.95
N PRO A 333 -3.89 15.71 -14.79
CA PRO A 333 -5.23 16.06 -14.32
C PRO A 333 -5.89 14.88 -13.58
N GLY A 334 -6.71 15.18 -12.55
CA GLY A 334 -7.46 14.17 -11.80
C GLY A 334 -6.60 13.21 -10.99
N HIS A 335 -5.45 13.69 -10.54
CA HIS A 335 -4.57 12.93 -9.65
C HIS A 335 -5.08 12.86 -8.21
N ALA A 336 -4.54 11.93 -7.42
CA ALA A 336 -4.80 11.79 -6.00
C ALA A 336 -4.24 13.00 -5.19
N PRO A 337 -4.76 13.27 -4.00
CA PRO A 337 -4.29 14.37 -3.16
C PRO A 337 -2.82 14.24 -2.71
N HIS A 338 -2.24 13.07 -2.83
CA HIS A 338 -0.91 12.75 -2.30
C HIS A 338 0.08 12.27 -3.38
N LEU A 339 -0.37 12.11 -4.61
CA LEU A 339 0.43 11.54 -5.68
C LEU A 339 0.05 12.17 -7.02
N THR A 340 1.00 12.80 -7.66
CA THR A 340 0.88 13.34 -9.02
C THR A 340 2.17 13.08 -9.82
N ALA A 341 2.22 13.51 -11.06
CA ALA A 341 3.43 13.49 -11.86
C ALA A 341 3.62 14.81 -12.60
N LEU A 342 4.89 15.18 -12.76
CA LEU A 342 5.31 16.29 -13.60
C LEU A 342 5.85 15.71 -14.92
N GLN A 343 5.22 16.04 -16.04
CA GLN A 343 5.57 15.58 -17.37
C GLN A 343 5.92 16.76 -18.29
N PRO A 344 7.12 17.34 -18.13
CA PRO A 344 7.59 18.35 -19.05
C PRO A 344 7.82 17.76 -20.45
N PRO A 345 7.98 18.60 -21.50
CA PRO A 345 8.44 18.14 -22.80
C PRO A 345 9.71 17.29 -22.67
N ALA A 346 9.85 16.26 -23.52
CA ALA A 346 10.97 15.30 -23.41
C ALA A 346 12.36 16.00 -23.42
N ALA A 347 12.51 17.07 -24.17
CA ALA A 347 13.74 17.86 -24.22
C ALA A 347 14.07 18.62 -22.92
N ALA A 348 13.04 18.94 -22.11
CA ALA A 348 13.21 19.68 -20.85
C ALA A 348 13.35 18.74 -19.63
N LEU A 349 12.98 17.46 -19.74
CA LEU A 349 12.89 16.54 -18.61
C LEU A 349 14.19 16.40 -17.82
N ASP A 350 15.33 16.32 -18.50
CA ASP A 350 16.64 16.18 -17.86
C ASP A 350 17.04 17.46 -17.12
N ALA A 351 16.76 18.63 -17.70
CA ALA A 351 17.02 19.92 -17.07
C ALA A 351 16.16 20.11 -15.80
N VAL A 352 14.86 19.77 -15.88
CA VAL A 352 13.95 19.81 -14.74
C VAL A 352 14.41 18.86 -13.62
N ALA A 353 14.76 17.62 -13.96
CA ALA A 353 15.24 16.65 -12.98
C ALA A 353 16.54 17.12 -12.29
N THR A 354 17.47 17.69 -13.05
CA THR A 354 18.73 18.24 -12.54
C THR A 354 18.49 19.42 -11.60
N ALA A 355 17.63 20.37 -11.99
CA ALA A 355 17.31 21.54 -11.19
C ALA A 355 16.66 21.16 -9.83
N LEU A 356 15.71 20.22 -9.86
CA LEU A 356 15.10 19.69 -8.65
C LEU A 356 16.13 19.00 -7.75
N GLY A 357 16.99 18.15 -8.31
CA GLY A 357 18.06 17.48 -7.57
C GLY A 357 19.04 18.46 -6.91
N ALA A 358 19.44 19.52 -7.62
CA ALA A 358 20.31 20.57 -7.10
C ALA A 358 19.67 21.34 -5.91
N SER A 359 18.33 21.36 -5.82
CA SER A 359 17.57 21.97 -4.74
C SER A 359 17.26 21.01 -3.58
N GLY A 360 17.92 19.84 -3.51
CA GLY A 360 17.72 18.84 -2.45
C GLY A 360 16.43 18.03 -2.58
N VAL A 361 15.75 18.08 -3.71
CA VAL A 361 14.51 17.34 -3.97
C VAL A 361 14.82 15.89 -4.33
N ILE A 362 14.20 14.98 -3.60
CA ILE A 362 14.22 13.54 -3.90
C ILE A 362 12.87 13.17 -4.52
N CYS A 363 12.87 12.87 -5.81
CA CYS A 363 11.74 12.35 -6.57
C CYS A 363 12.20 11.27 -7.54
N THR A 364 11.27 10.47 -8.06
CA THR A 364 11.62 9.35 -8.94
C THR A 364 11.19 9.62 -10.37
N ARG A 365 12.12 9.45 -11.34
CA ARG A 365 11.80 9.46 -12.77
C ARG A 365 11.24 8.10 -13.19
N ARG A 366 10.08 8.10 -13.85
CA ARG A 366 9.40 6.90 -14.38
C ARG A 366 8.73 7.22 -15.70
N HIS A 367 9.00 6.42 -16.73
CA HIS A 367 8.33 6.52 -18.05
C HIS A 367 8.18 7.96 -18.57
N GLY A 368 9.29 8.73 -18.57
CA GLY A 368 9.29 10.11 -19.06
C GLY A 368 8.62 11.15 -18.15
N ARG A 369 8.36 10.81 -16.88
CA ARG A 369 7.75 11.69 -15.88
C ARG A 369 8.59 11.74 -14.61
N LEU A 370 8.46 12.82 -13.85
CA LEU A 370 8.93 12.94 -12.48
C LEU A 370 7.72 12.74 -11.56
N ARG A 371 7.74 11.69 -10.75
CA ARG A 371 6.67 11.40 -9.83
C ARG A 371 6.82 12.25 -8.57
N ILE A 372 5.76 12.99 -8.22
CA ILE A 372 5.69 13.92 -7.10
C ILE A 372 4.74 13.33 -6.06
N ALA A 373 5.32 12.84 -4.98
CA ALA A 373 4.61 12.10 -3.95
C ALA A 373 5.00 12.62 -2.56
N PRO A 374 4.53 13.80 -2.16
CA PRO A 374 4.82 14.39 -0.85
C PRO A 374 4.13 13.60 0.28
N HIS A 375 4.72 13.65 1.47
CA HIS A 375 4.05 13.26 2.72
C HIS A 375 4.06 14.45 3.70
N LEU A 376 3.51 14.28 4.90
CA LEU A 376 3.40 15.34 5.93
C LEU A 376 4.76 15.94 6.39
N SER A 377 5.88 15.39 5.93
CA SER A 377 7.22 15.97 6.09
C SER A 377 7.47 17.20 5.20
N VAL A 378 6.68 17.37 4.13
CA VAL A 378 6.80 18.49 3.19
C VAL A 378 5.95 19.65 3.67
N THR A 379 6.55 20.85 3.73
CA THR A 379 5.88 22.09 4.09
C THR A 379 5.54 22.92 2.85
N ASP A 380 4.62 23.89 2.97
CA ASP A 380 4.35 24.86 1.88
C ASP A 380 5.60 25.63 1.49
N HIS A 381 6.46 25.99 2.47
CA HIS A 381 7.74 26.63 2.19
C HIS A 381 8.67 25.73 1.35
N ALA A 382 8.82 24.46 1.71
CA ALA A 382 9.61 23.53 0.94
C ALA A 382 9.04 23.34 -0.47
N LEU A 383 7.71 23.25 -0.60
CA LEU A 383 7.06 23.17 -1.90
C LEU A 383 7.32 24.41 -2.75
N SER A 384 7.24 25.60 -2.18
CA SER A 384 7.56 26.86 -2.86
C SER A 384 9.01 26.89 -3.36
N GLN A 385 9.97 26.35 -2.61
CA GLN A 385 11.36 26.18 -3.05
C GLN A 385 11.46 25.24 -4.27
N VAL A 386 10.72 24.11 -4.23
CA VAL A 386 10.67 23.17 -5.37
C VAL A 386 10.13 23.85 -6.62
N ILE A 387 9.04 24.60 -6.51
CA ILE A 387 8.42 25.34 -7.61
C ILE A 387 9.37 26.40 -8.17
N ALA A 388 10.07 27.15 -7.30
CA ALA A 388 11.03 28.16 -7.70
C ALA A 388 12.24 27.57 -8.46
N ALA A 389 12.61 26.34 -8.17
CA ALA A 389 13.69 25.62 -8.84
C ALA A 389 13.34 25.10 -10.24
N LEU A 390 12.05 25.07 -10.62
CA LEU A 390 11.65 24.65 -11.96
C LEU A 390 12.12 25.70 -12.98
N PRO A 391 12.69 25.28 -14.13
CA PRO A 391 12.99 26.20 -15.22
C PRO A 391 11.71 26.84 -15.75
N ASP A 392 11.86 28.04 -16.32
CA ASP A 392 10.76 28.69 -17.03
C ASP A 392 10.35 27.86 -18.24
N GLY A 393 9.05 27.82 -18.55
CA GLY A 393 8.45 27.00 -19.60
C GLY A 393 8.72 27.50 -21.01
#